data_5aeea77d915a70e56c074b64d96d7ed4
#
_entry.id   5aeea77d915a70e56c074b64d96d7ed4
#
_cell.length_a   1.000
_cell.length_b   1.000
_cell.length_c   1.000
_cell.angle_alpha   90.00
_cell.angle_beta   90.00
_cell.angle_gamma   90.00
#
_symmetry.space_group_name_H-M   'P 1'
#
loop_
_entity.id
_entity.type
_entity.pdbx_description
1 polymer ?
#
loop_
_entity_poly.entity_id
_entity_poly.type
_entity_poly.pdbx_seq_one_letter_code
_entity_poly.pdbx_strand_id
1 'polypeptide(L)'
;MRVLLVDDEEQLVSTLAERLELRGIDARWVTSSMAALELVESETFDLAILDVKMPKINGLELKKRLHAMHPKMNFIFMTGHGSEDDFKTGAAEAGEDYYLVKPVKIESLLEKMNEVMQQQGDGK
;
A
#
# COMPACT_ATOMS: atom_id res chain seq x y z
N MET A 1 -9.18 0.59 -11.84
CA MET A 1 -8.63 0.62 -10.47
C MET A 1 -7.52 1.65 -10.38
N ARG A 2 -7.53 2.45 -9.36
CA ARG A 2 -6.49 3.44 -9.09
C ARG A 2 -5.71 3.02 -7.84
N VAL A 3 -4.39 3.01 -7.96
CA VAL A 3 -3.49 2.49 -6.92
C VAL A 3 -2.46 3.56 -6.54
N LEU A 4 -2.26 3.72 -5.24
CA LEU A 4 -1.24 4.61 -4.70
C LEU A 4 -0.12 3.74 -4.08
N LEU A 5 1.13 4.01 -4.48
CA LEU A 5 2.29 3.33 -3.91
C LEU A 5 3.11 4.31 -3.09
N VAL A 6 3.44 3.93 -1.87
CA VAL A 6 4.20 4.79 -0.95
C VAL A 6 5.39 4.01 -0.38
N ASP A 7 6.60 4.45 -0.72
CA ASP A 7 7.84 3.82 -0.26
C ASP A 7 8.97 4.81 -0.48
N ASP A 8 9.86 4.95 0.49
CA ASP A 8 10.96 5.89 0.36
C ASP A 8 12.05 5.42 -0.62
N GLU A 9 11.95 4.19 -1.10
CA GLU A 9 12.80 3.68 -2.18
C GLU A 9 12.16 4.06 -3.53
N GLU A 10 12.56 5.20 -4.07
CA GLU A 10 11.96 5.74 -5.29
C GLU A 10 12.01 4.74 -6.46
N GLN A 11 13.15 4.09 -6.64
CA GLN A 11 13.31 3.15 -7.76
C GLN A 11 12.35 1.98 -7.66
N LEU A 12 12.09 1.50 -6.46
CA LEU A 12 11.14 0.42 -6.25
C LEU A 12 9.72 0.83 -6.65
N VAL A 13 9.24 1.95 -6.11
CA VAL A 13 7.85 2.36 -6.37
C VAL A 13 7.64 2.83 -7.80
N SER A 14 8.61 3.52 -8.39
CA SER A 14 8.48 3.95 -9.79
C SER A 14 8.45 2.74 -10.72
N THR A 15 9.26 1.72 -10.45
CA THR A 15 9.27 0.51 -11.26
C THR A 15 7.95 -0.26 -11.13
N LEU A 16 7.46 -0.42 -9.90
CA LEU A 16 6.18 -1.10 -9.69
C LEU A 16 5.03 -0.35 -10.35
N ALA A 17 5.02 0.98 -10.24
CA ALA A 17 3.99 1.80 -10.88
C ALA A 17 4.01 1.62 -12.40
N GLU A 18 5.20 1.63 -13.00
CA GLU A 18 5.35 1.42 -14.44
C GLU A 18 4.80 0.07 -14.87
N ARG A 19 5.11 -0.98 -14.10
CA ARG A 19 4.61 -2.32 -14.40
C ARG A 19 3.10 -2.44 -14.28
N LEU A 20 2.51 -1.73 -13.30
CA LEU A 20 1.06 -1.69 -13.16
C LEU A 20 0.41 -0.94 -14.33
N GLU A 21 1.02 0.19 -14.73
CA GLU A 21 0.52 0.98 -15.87
C GLU A 21 0.52 0.17 -17.16
N LEU A 22 1.55 -0.66 -17.37
CA LEU A 22 1.63 -1.53 -18.54
C LEU A 22 0.48 -2.55 -18.58
N ARG A 23 -0.16 -2.78 -17.43
CA ARG A 23 -1.29 -3.70 -17.34
C ARG A 23 -2.64 -2.99 -17.27
N GLY A 24 -2.64 -1.70 -17.58
CA GLY A 24 -3.87 -0.91 -17.60
C GLY A 24 -4.37 -0.44 -16.24
N ILE A 25 -3.52 -0.51 -15.21
CA ILE A 25 -3.88 -0.06 -13.86
C ILE A 25 -3.31 1.33 -13.66
N ASP A 26 -4.16 2.28 -13.27
CA ASP A 26 -3.72 3.65 -13.01
C ASP A 26 -2.97 3.68 -11.68
N ALA A 27 -1.66 3.90 -11.74
CA ALA A 27 -0.79 3.87 -10.57
C ALA A 27 -0.08 5.20 -10.38
N ARG A 28 -0.13 5.71 -9.14
CA ARG A 28 0.62 6.90 -8.74
C ARG A 28 1.57 6.49 -7.62
N TRP A 29 2.71 7.14 -7.53
CA TRP A 29 3.66 6.82 -6.47
C TRP A 29 4.22 8.09 -5.83
N VAL A 30 4.50 7.99 -4.54
CA VAL A 30 5.16 9.03 -3.77
C VAL A 30 6.20 8.38 -2.87
N THR A 31 7.14 9.17 -2.36
CA THR A 31 8.26 8.65 -1.60
C THR A 31 8.24 9.03 -0.11
N SER A 32 7.13 9.61 0.35
CA SER A 32 6.99 9.93 1.76
C SER A 32 5.53 9.87 2.18
N SER A 33 5.30 9.65 3.47
CA SER A 33 3.95 9.64 4.02
C SER A 33 3.28 10.99 3.91
N MET A 34 4.05 12.08 4.08
CA MET A 34 3.49 13.43 3.96
C MET A 34 3.01 13.70 2.54
N ALA A 35 3.78 13.26 1.53
CA ALA A 35 3.38 13.42 0.14
C ALA A 35 2.10 12.62 -0.15
N ALA A 36 1.98 11.42 0.45
CA ALA A 36 0.77 10.61 0.29
C ALA A 36 -0.44 11.32 0.87
N LEU A 37 -0.32 11.87 2.07
CA LEU A 37 -1.42 12.58 2.71
C LEU A 37 -1.85 13.81 1.91
N GLU A 38 -0.90 14.53 1.34
CA GLU A 38 -1.21 15.65 0.45
C GLU A 38 -1.96 15.21 -0.79
N LEU A 39 -1.49 14.15 -1.42
CA LEU A 39 -2.06 13.68 -2.68
C LEU A 39 -3.52 13.24 -2.50
N VAL A 40 -3.85 12.57 -1.40
CA VAL A 40 -5.21 12.07 -1.19
C VAL A 40 -6.21 13.16 -0.81
N GLU A 41 -5.75 14.39 -0.58
CA GLU A 41 -6.66 15.52 -0.41
C GLU A 41 -7.39 15.87 -1.71
N SER A 42 -6.74 15.61 -2.84
CA SER A 42 -7.29 15.97 -4.15
C SER A 42 -7.58 14.77 -5.06
N GLU A 43 -7.05 13.58 -4.74
CA GLU A 43 -7.24 12.38 -5.56
C GLU A 43 -7.71 11.22 -4.70
N THR A 44 -8.54 10.37 -5.29
CA THR A 44 -9.04 9.17 -4.61
C THR A 44 -8.38 7.94 -5.20
N PHE A 45 -8.18 6.91 -4.35
CA PHE A 45 -7.57 5.65 -4.76
C PHE A 45 -8.39 4.49 -4.21
N ASP A 46 -8.41 3.40 -4.95
CA ASP A 46 -9.08 2.18 -4.52
C ASP A 46 -8.21 1.38 -3.55
N LEU A 47 -6.90 1.49 -3.74
CA LEU A 47 -5.92 0.69 -3.01
C LEU A 47 -4.66 1.50 -2.77
N ALA A 48 -4.10 1.39 -1.57
CA ALA A 48 -2.79 1.95 -1.25
C ALA A 48 -1.83 0.83 -0.87
N ILE A 49 -0.63 0.87 -1.45
CA ILE A 49 0.42 -0.10 -1.16
C ILE A 49 1.51 0.65 -0.41
N LEU A 50 1.69 0.30 0.85
CA LEU A 50 2.48 1.09 1.79
C LEU A 50 3.68 0.32 2.33
N ASP A 51 4.86 0.94 2.29
CA ASP A 51 6.01 0.41 2.99
C ASP A 51 5.78 0.59 4.50
N VAL A 52 6.03 -0.45 5.28
CA VAL A 52 5.84 -0.39 6.74
C VAL A 52 6.85 0.56 7.37
N LYS A 53 8.11 0.45 6.96
CA LYS A 53 9.20 1.18 7.62
C LYS A 53 9.59 2.43 6.84
N MET A 54 9.05 3.56 7.26
CA MET A 54 9.36 4.86 6.66
C MET A 54 9.67 5.88 7.76
N PRO A 55 10.51 6.89 7.47
CA PRO A 55 10.81 7.91 8.45
C PRO A 55 9.58 8.77 8.77
N LYS A 56 9.54 9.32 9.96
CA LYS A 56 8.50 10.21 10.49
C LYS A 56 7.19 9.48 10.74
N ILE A 57 6.45 9.13 9.68
CA ILE A 57 5.18 8.41 9.78
C ILE A 57 5.36 7.08 9.09
N ASN A 58 5.33 5.98 9.85
CA ASN A 58 5.48 4.65 9.26
C ASN A 58 4.20 4.22 8.55
N GLY A 59 4.28 3.10 7.81
CA GLY A 59 3.16 2.64 7.01
C GLY A 59 1.91 2.30 7.80
N LEU A 60 2.08 1.80 9.02
CA LEU A 60 0.92 1.43 9.84
C LEU A 60 0.16 2.67 10.31
N GLU A 61 0.89 3.70 10.71
CA GLU A 61 0.28 4.97 11.10
C GLU A 61 -0.32 5.67 9.87
N LEU A 62 0.37 5.62 8.74
CA LEU A 62 -0.14 6.20 7.50
C LEU A 62 -1.47 5.54 7.10
N LYS A 63 -1.57 4.22 7.22
CA LYS A 63 -2.82 3.51 6.95
C LYS A 63 -3.96 4.08 7.80
N LYS A 64 -3.72 4.29 9.08
CA LYS A 64 -4.75 4.82 9.98
C LYS A 64 -5.26 6.17 9.51
N ARG A 65 -4.33 7.04 9.11
CA ARG A 65 -4.69 8.38 8.63
C ARG A 65 -5.43 8.34 7.30
N LEU A 66 -4.96 7.52 6.37
CA LEU A 66 -5.61 7.38 5.08
C LEU A 66 -7.00 6.78 5.22
N HIS A 67 -7.13 5.78 6.08
CA HIS A 67 -8.43 5.14 6.31
C HIS A 67 -9.43 6.12 6.92
N ALA A 68 -8.97 7.00 7.80
CA ALA A 68 -9.83 8.02 8.38
C ALA A 68 -10.34 9.00 7.32
N MET A 69 -9.51 9.33 6.33
CA MET A 69 -9.88 10.23 5.24
C MET A 69 -10.73 9.53 4.17
N HIS A 70 -10.43 8.27 3.89
CA HIS A 70 -11.10 7.50 2.84
C HIS A 70 -11.40 6.09 3.35
N PRO A 71 -12.53 5.91 4.06
CA PRO A 71 -12.84 4.62 4.70
C PRO A 71 -12.98 3.43 3.76
N LYS A 72 -13.20 3.68 2.46
CA LYS A 72 -13.36 2.60 1.48
C LYS A 72 -12.05 2.17 0.82
N MET A 73 -10.95 2.87 1.12
CA MET A 73 -9.65 2.52 0.55
C MET A 73 -9.16 1.21 1.14
N ASN A 74 -8.61 0.35 0.30
CA ASN A 74 -7.98 -0.90 0.73
C ASN A 74 -6.49 -0.73 0.85
N PHE A 75 -5.83 -1.63 1.57
CA PHE A 75 -4.40 -1.49 1.88
C PHE A 75 -3.65 -2.81 1.73
N ILE A 76 -2.42 -2.71 1.22
CA ILE A 76 -1.44 -3.79 1.21
C ILE A 76 -0.15 -3.20 1.76
N PHE A 77 0.52 -3.96 2.63
CA PHE A 77 1.80 -3.52 3.20
C PHE A 77 2.96 -4.22 2.52
N MET A 78 4.08 -3.49 2.37
CA MET A 78 5.34 -4.06 1.92
C MET A 78 6.30 -4.04 3.10
N THR A 79 6.96 -5.17 3.36
CA THR A 79 7.91 -5.30 4.47
C THR A 79 9.27 -5.74 3.96
N GLY A 80 10.33 -5.17 4.52
CA GLY A 80 11.69 -5.62 4.23
C GLY A 80 12.24 -6.44 5.37
N HIS A 81 13.44 -6.96 5.19
CA HIS A 81 14.14 -7.66 6.27
C HIS A 81 14.31 -6.73 7.47
N GLY A 82 13.96 -7.23 8.64
CA GLY A 82 14.07 -6.46 9.87
C GLY A 82 12.82 -5.70 10.25
N SER A 83 11.82 -5.61 9.36
CA SER A 83 10.56 -4.93 9.68
C SER A 83 9.41 -5.91 9.89
N GLU A 84 9.64 -7.21 9.68
CA GLU A 84 8.58 -8.21 9.81
C GLU A 84 8.00 -8.30 11.22
N ASP A 85 8.85 -8.23 12.25
CA ASP A 85 8.38 -8.30 13.63
C ASP A 85 7.52 -7.09 13.98
N ASP A 86 7.93 -5.90 13.55
CA ASP A 86 7.16 -4.68 13.77
C ASP A 86 5.81 -4.77 13.06
N PHE A 87 5.81 -5.30 11.84
CA PHE A 87 4.58 -5.47 11.09
C PHE A 87 3.66 -6.46 11.78
N LYS A 88 4.17 -7.60 12.25
CA LYS A 88 3.33 -8.61 12.91
C LYS A 88 2.62 -8.06 14.13
N THR A 89 3.30 -7.23 14.90
CA THR A 89 2.70 -6.59 16.07
C THR A 89 1.58 -5.64 15.65
N GLY A 90 1.86 -4.78 14.68
CA GLY A 90 0.88 -3.82 14.18
C GLY A 90 -0.29 -4.50 13.49
N ALA A 91 -0.02 -5.53 12.69
CA ALA A 91 -1.04 -6.26 11.97
C ALA A 91 -1.97 -7.01 12.91
N ALA A 92 -1.43 -7.56 14.00
CA ALA A 92 -2.24 -8.25 15.00
C ALA A 92 -3.25 -7.30 15.63
N GLU A 93 -2.83 -6.06 15.94
CA GLU A 93 -3.70 -5.05 16.51
C GLU A 93 -4.78 -4.61 15.51
N ALA A 94 -4.41 -4.50 14.24
CA ALA A 94 -5.31 -4.00 13.21
C ALA A 94 -6.17 -5.11 12.58
N GLY A 95 -5.84 -6.37 12.83
CA GLY A 95 -6.52 -7.50 12.19
C GLY A 95 -6.21 -7.60 10.71
N GLU A 96 -5.01 -7.16 10.31
CA GLU A 96 -4.62 -7.05 8.91
C GLU A 96 -3.72 -8.18 8.47
N ASP A 97 -4.07 -8.84 7.36
CA ASP A 97 -3.31 -9.98 6.84
C ASP A 97 -2.63 -9.72 5.50
N TYR A 98 -2.88 -8.56 4.88
CA TYR A 98 -2.40 -8.34 3.52
C TYR A 98 -1.05 -7.66 3.51
N TYR A 99 -0.01 -8.47 3.34
CA TYR A 99 1.35 -7.93 3.23
C TYR A 99 2.18 -8.73 2.23
N LEU A 100 3.23 -8.09 1.72
CA LEU A 100 4.20 -8.70 0.81
C LEU A 100 5.60 -8.42 1.33
N VAL A 101 6.48 -9.40 1.27
CA VAL A 101 7.87 -9.26 1.70
C VAL A 101 8.73 -8.84 0.52
N LYS A 102 9.58 -7.83 0.71
CA LYS A 102 10.50 -7.38 -0.32
C LYS A 102 11.61 -8.41 -0.55
N PRO A 103 12.09 -8.59 -1.77
CA PRO A 103 11.72 -7.85 -2.98
C PRO A 103 10.35 -8.28 -3.51
N VAL A 104 9.53 -7.30 -3.91
CA VAL A 104 8.15 -7.56 -4.35
C VAL A 104 8.14 -7.88 -5.84
N LYS A 105 7.62 -9.05 -6.18
CA LYS A 105 7.45 -9.46 -7.58
C LYS A 105 6.10 -8.96 -8.07
N ILE A 106 6.06 -8.52 -9.33
CA ILE A 106 4.81 -7.99 -9.89
C ILE A 106 3.69 -9.04 -9.87
N GLU A 107 4.01 -10.29 -10.13
CA GLU A 107 3.01 -11.36 -10.12
C GLU A 107 2.39 -11.54 -8.72
N SER A 108 3.23 -11.49 -7.68
CA SER A 108 2.76 -11.61 -6.30
C SER A 108 1.90 -10.41 -5.91
N LEU A 109 2.29 -9.23 -6.37
CA LEU A 109 1.54 -8.01 -6.10
C LEU A 109 0.15 -8.08 -6.74
N LEU A 110 0.09 -8.49 -8.01
CA LEU A 110 -1.19 -8.59 -8.72
C LEU A 110 -2.11 -9.60 -8.06
N GLU A 111 -1.57 -10.72 -7.63
CA GLU A 111 -2.33 -11.74 -6.92
C GLU A 111 -2.93 -11.21 -5.62
N LYS A 112 -2.10 -10.51 -4.85
CA LYS A 112 -2.53 -9.94 -3.57
C LYS A 112 -3.57 -8.85 -3.78
N MET A 113 -3.39 -8.01 -4.79
CA MET A 113 -4.36 -6.98 -5.13
C MET A 113 -5.72 -7.60 -5.45
N ASN A 114 -5.71 -8.69 -6.20
CA ASN A 114 -6.93 -9.40 -6.55
C ASN A 114 -7.64 -9.92 -5.31
N GLU A 115 -6.90 -10.55 -4.40
CA GLU A 115 -7.46 -11.06 -3.16
C GLU A 115 -8.12 -9.97 -2.33
N VAL A 116 -7.43 -8.85 -2.17
CA VAL A 116 -7.92 -7.73 -1.36
C VAL A 116 -9.20 -7.16 -1.95
N MET A 117 -9.22 -6.95 -3.27
CA MET A 117 -10.38 -6.36 -3.93
C MET A 117 -11.57 -7.32 -3.98
N GLN A 118 -11.32 -8.62 -4.11
CA GLN A 118 -12.38 -9.61 -4.09
C GLN A 118 -13.04 -9.71 -2.72
N GLN A 119 -12.26 -9.66 -1.66
CA GLN A 119 -12.81 -9.71 -0.30
C GLN A 119 -13.75 -8.55 -0.05
N GLN A 120 -13.40 -7.37 -0.52
CA GLN A 120 -14.28 -6.22 -0.37
C GLN A 120 -15.60 -6.44 -1.12
N GLY A 121 -15.52 -7.02 -2.32
CA GLY A 121 -16.70 -7.35 -3.10
C GLY A 121 -17.60 -8.36 -2.40
N ASP A 122 -16.99 -9.38 -1.82
CA ASP A 122 -17.71 -10.45 -1.13
C ASP A 122 -18.35 -9.98 0.17
N GLY A 123 -17.84 -8.92 0.75
CA GLY A 123 -18.35 -8.36 2.00
C GLY A 123 -19.67 -7.61 1.88
N LYS A 124 -20.24 -7.58 0.72
CA LYS A 124 -21.52 -6.88 0.51
C LYS A 124 -22.71 -7.72 0.93
#